data_7f6bcd110252faf3182ad62af8c34ef6
#
_entry.id   7f6bcd110252faf3182ad62af8c34ef6
#
_cell.length_a   1.000
_cell.length_b   1.000
_cell.length_c   1.000
_cell.angle_alpha   90.00
_cell.angle_beta   90.00
_cell.angle_gamma   90.00
#
_symmetry.space_group_name_H-M   'P 1'
#
loop_
_entity.id
_entity.type
_entity.pdbx_description
1 polymer ?
#
loop_
_entity_poly.entity_id
_entity_poly.type
_entity_poly.pdbx_seq_one_letter_code
_entity_poly.pdbx_strand_id
1 'polypeptide(L)'
;MRLPIKLIEKLNNLTNCEMNMYLWLCENQNDNGAVSGIRPSDFLDMMSKQSFYNALKGLTDKGLIRLGLRKKRYEYKISLNEVTIVGDEWKEGYINLNKKLFQCEDFKKLKSREKYLMLLFYVKTSVSVTPSGTKAVHSMEKEIFYEKYSKVLNRSKRRIMEYLHSLKKFFNINIKLRKRTRKHQEETVKEYKIGRNRNTYSLDVKEDKNGRVKHRRQHVKAMVRKYNLKGVTEEFINDVIGLYKNHIKNYTEARIDGAMEWAIRTHSKENNITASAARINQLLKQRIDMYGIA
;
A
#
# COMPACT_ATOMS: atom_id res chain seq x y z
N MET A 1 3.46 3.32 4.88
CA MET A 1 2.00 3.20 4.75
C MET A 1 1.42 2.81 6.10
N ARG A 2 0.32 3.41 6.51
CA ARG A 2 -0.41 3.07 7.73
C ARG A 2 -1.64 2.24 7.37
N LEU A 3 -1.88 1.15 8.10
CA LEU A 3 -3.09 0.34 7.97
C LEU A 3 -3.81 0.27 9.31
N PRO A 4 -5.10 0.64 9.40
CA PRO A 4 -5.89 0.48 10.61
C PRO A 4 -5.98 -1.00 11.02
N ILE A 5 -5.92 -1.28 12.31
CA ILE A 5 -5.97 -2.68 12.82
C ILE A 5 -7.29 -3.34 12.43
N LYS A 6 -8.40 -2.61 12.57
CA LYS A 6 -9.75 -3.09 12.19
C LYS A 6 -9.84 -3.53 10.72
N LEU A 7 -9.13 -2.83 9.83
CA LEU A 7 -9.08 -3.19 8.43
C LEU A 7 -8.42 -4.55 8.20
N ILE A 8 -7.37 -4.87 8.98
CA ILE A 8 -6.62 -6.13 8.80
C ILE A 8 -7.53 -7.34 8.96
N GLU A 9 -8.49 -7.29 9.88
CA GLU A 9 -9.44 -8.39 10.08
C GLU A 9 -10.29 -8.66 8.82
N LYS A 10 -10.65 -7.60 8.07
CA LYS A 10 -11.41 -7.71 6.83
C LYS A 10 -10.61 -8.36 5.68
N LEU A 11 -9.28 -8.41 5.78
CA LEU A 11 -8.41 -8.95 4.73
C LEU A 11 -8.27 -10.49 4.76
N ASN A 12 -8.83 -11.18 5.76
CA ASN A 12 -8.65 -12.62 5.96
C ASN A 12 -9.06 -13.46 4.74
N ASN A 13 -10.16 -13.10 4.09
CA ASN A 13 -10.77 -13.91 3.02
C ASN A 13 -10.48 -13.40 1.62
N LEU A 14 -9.38 -12.68 1.44
CA LEU A 14 -8.95 -12.21 0.13
C LEU A 14 -8.23 -13.31 -0.66
N THR A 15 -8.53 -13.40 -1.95
CA THR A 15 -7.71 -14.15 -2.91
C THR A 15 -6.35 -13.51 -3.11
N ASN A 16 -5.41 -14.18 -3.77
CA ASN A 16 -4.09 -13.61 -4.04
C ASN A 16 -4.18 -12.31 -4.85
N CYS A 17 -5.01 -12.29 -5.88
CA CYS A 17 -5.18 -11.11 -6.74
C CYS A 17 -5.86 -9.95 -6.00
N GLU A 18 -6.88 -10.23 -5.19
CA GLU A 18 -7.53 -9.23 -4.35
C GLU A 18 -6.56 -8.63 -3.33
N MET A 19 -5.79 -9.46 -2.63
CA MET A 19 -4.80 -9.01 -1.65
C MET A 19 -3.72 -8.14 -2.30
N ASN A 20 -3.19 -8.57 -3.45
CA ASN A 20 -2.18 -7.82 -4.18
C ASN A 20 -2.73 -6.48 -4.66
N MET A 21 -3.91 -6.48 -5.28
CA MET A 21 -4.58 -5.26 -5.74
C MET A 21 -4.87 -4.32 -4.58
N TYR A 22 -5.43 -4.81 -3.49
CA TYR A 22 -5.79 -4.00 -2.34
C TYR A 22 -4.56 -3.32 -1.70
N LEU A 23 -3.49 -4.08 -1.48
CA LEU A 23 -2.25 -3.53 -0.92
C LEU A 23 -1.59 -2.52 -1.87
N TRP A 24 -1.64 -2.78 -3.18
CA TRP A 24 -1.17 -1.84 -4.19
C TRP A 24 -1.99 -0.52 -4.17
N LEU A 25 -3.32 -0.63 -4.06
CA LEU A 25 -4.19 0.55 -3.92
C LEU A 25 -3.85 1.35 -2.65
N CYS A 26 -3.65 0.67 -1.52
CA CYS A 26 -3.25 1.31 -0.27
C CYS A 26 -1.89 2.03 -0.39
N GLU A 27 -0.96 1.49 -1.17
CA GLU A 27 0.35 2.13 -1.40
C GLU A 27 0.25 3.38 -2.29
N ASN A 28 -0.67 3.37 -3.27
CA ASN A 28 -0.75 4.37 -4.33
C ASN A 28 -1.91 5.36 -4.17
N GLN A 29 -2.67 5.31 -3.07
CA GLN A 29 -3.77 6.23 -2.79
C GLN A 29 -3.27 7.65 -2.50
N ASN A 30 -4.12 8.64 -2.81
CA ASN A 30 -3.94 10.03 -2.38
C ASN A 30 -4.44 10.23 -0.93
N ASP A 31 -4.35 11.47 -0.43
CA ASP A 31 -4.76 11.81 0.93
C ASP A 31 -6.27 11.58 1.18
N ASN A 32 -7.08 11.51 0.13
CA ASN A 32 -8.52 11.22 0.20
C ASN A 32 -8.84 9.72 0.05
N GLY A 33 -7.83 8.84 0.11
CA GLY A 33 -8.03 7.40 -0.03
C GLY A 33 -8.44 6.96 -1.45
N ALA A 34 -8.11 7.74 -2.48
CA ALA A 34 -8.49 7.43 -3.86
C ALA A 34 -7.28 7.24 -4.76
N VAL A 35 -7.42 6.36 -5.75
CA VAL A 35 -6.47 6.16 -6.85
C VAL A 35 -7.21 6.35 -8.17
N SER A 36 -6.69 7.19 -9.06
CA SER A 36 -7.32 7.52 -10.33
C SER A 36 -6.51 7.03 -11.53
N GLY A 37 -7.17 6.81 -12.66
CA GLY A 37 -6.52 6.44 -13.91
C GLY A 37 -5.99 5.00 -13.94
N ILE A 38 -6.55 4.12 -13.14
CA ILE A 38 -6.16 2.71 -13.06
C ILE A 38 -6.64 1.97 -14.30
N ARG A 39 -5.75 1.17 -14.88
CA ARG A 39 -6.03 0.27 -15.99
C ARG A 39 -5.61 -1.16 -15.69
N PRO A 40 -6.21 -2.16 -16.32
CA PRO A 40 -5.73 -3.55 -16.22
C PRO A 40 -4.26 -3.71 -16.57
N SER A 41 -3.73 -2.89 -17.50
CA SER A 41 -2.32 -2.89 -17.91
C SER A 41 -1.35 -2.53 -16.77
N ASP A 42 -1.80 -1.81 -15.76
CA ASP A 42 -0.96 -1.39 -14.62
C ASP A 42 -0.68 -2.57 -13.65
N PHE A 43 -1.33 -3.72 -13.87
CA PHE A 43 -1.24 -4.92 -13.04
C PHE A 43 -0.75 -6.16 -13.77
N LEU A 44 -0.29 -6.04 -15.02
CA LEU A 44 0.11 -7.20 -15.84
C LEU A 44 1.31 -7.97 -15.27
N ASP A 45 2.15 -7.31 -14.49
CA ASP A 45 3.26 -7.94 -13.74
C ASP A 45 2.78 -8.75 -12.52
N MET A 46 1.56 -8.52 -12.05
CA MET A 46 1.00 -9.14 -10.86
C MET A 46 -0.15 -10.11 -11.14
N MET A 47 -0.91 -9.86 -12.22
CA MET A 47 -2.10 -10.65 -12.55
C MET A 47 -2.56 -10.47 -13.99
N SER A 48 -3.28 -11.45 -14.53
CA SER A 48 -3.91 -11.35 -15.84
C SER A 48 -5.04 -10.32 -15.87
N LYS A 49 -5.42 -9.86 -17.07
CA LYS A 49 -6.54 -8.94 -17.27
C LYS A 49 -7.85 -9.46 -16.66
N GLN A 50 -8.15 -10.76 -16.85
CA GLN A 50 -9.35 -11.38 -16.26
C GLN A 50 -9.28 -11.38 -14.73
N SER A 51 -8.12 -11.72 -14.15
CA SER A 51 -7.91 -11.69 -12.70
C SER A 51 -8.04 -10.29 -12.12
N PHE A 52 -7.65 -9.23 -12.87
CA PHE A 52 -7.87 -7.85 -12.48
C PHE A 52 -9.37 -7.54 -12.30
N TYR A 53 -10.21 -7.91 -13.28
CA TYR A 53 -11.66 -7.66 -13.16
C TYR A 53 -12.31 -8.47 -12.04
N ASN A 54 -11.88 -9.73 -11.87
CA ASN A 54 -12.36 -10.57 -10.77
C ASN A 54 -11.97 -10.00 -9.41
N ALA A 55 -10.72 -9.51 -9.25
CA ALA A 55 -10.26 -8.89 -8.02
C ALA A 55 -10.99 -7.57 -7.75
N LEU A 56 -11.22 -6.75 -8.78
CA LEU A 56 -11.96 -5.50 -8.67
C LEU A 56 -13.39 -5.75 -8.18
N LYS A 57 -14.09 -6.72 -8.78
CA LYS A 57 -15.43 -7.14 -8.35
C LYS A 57 -15.41 -7.67 -6.93
N GLY A 58 -14.52 -8.61 -6.62
CA GLY A 58 -14.45 -9.22 -5.29
C GLY A 58 -14.15 -8.23 -4.17
N LEU A 59 -13.28 -7.24 -4.40
CA LEU A 59 -13.01 -6.17 -3.44
C LEU A 59 -14.21 -5.23 -3.26
N THR A 60 -14.97 -4.97 -4.32
CA THR A 60 -16.19 -4.17 -4.27
C THR A 60 -17.28 -4.89 -3.48
N ASP A 61 -17.51 -6.18 -3.79
CA ASP A 61 -18.51 -7.03 -3.13
C ASP A 61 -18.21 -7.18 -1.63
N LYS A 62 -16.91 -7.21 -1.25
CA LYS A 62 -16.47 -7.24 0.16
C LYS A 62 -16.49 -5.87 0.84
N GLY A 63 -16.92 -4.82 0.15
CA GLY A 63 -17.01 -3.48 0.70
C GLY A 63 -15.67 -2.83 1.05
N LEU A 64 -14.56 -3.30 0.44
CA LEU A 64 -13.22 -2.74 0.69
C LEU A 64 -12.91 -1.54 -0.19
N ILE A 65 -13.53 -1.47 -1.37
CA ILE A 65 -13.35 -0.39 -2.33
C ILE A 65 -14.69 0.07 -2.91
N ARG A 66 -14.70 1.29 -3.44
CA ARG A 66 -15.80 1.84 -4.25
C ARG A 66 -15.28 2.26 -5.61
N LEU A 67 -16.04 1.93 -6.64
CA LEU A 67 -15.76 2.37 -8.00
C LEU A 67 -16.39 3.73 -8.23
N GLY A 68 -15.59 4.72 -8.59
CA GLY A 68 -16.06 6.01 -9.05
C GLY A 68 -16.55 5.96 -10.50
N LEU A 69 -17.21 7.05 -10.94
CA LEU A 69 -17.69 7.19 -12.30
C LEU A 69 -16.55 7.01 -13.32
N ARG A 70 -16.77 6.16 -14.31
CA ARG A 70 -15.83 5.94 -15.41
C ARG A 70 -15.87 7.16 -16.33
N LYS A 71 -14.73 7.86 -16.45
CA LYS A 71 -14.60 8.93 -17.46
C LYS A 71 -14.20 8.40 -18.84
N LYS A 72 -13.55 7.25 -18.91
CA LYS A 72 -13.20 6.51 -20.15
C LYS A 72 -13.43 5.02 -19.96
N ARG A 73 -13.70 4.30 -21.06
CA ARG A 73 -14.13 2.89 -21.07
C ARG A 73 -13.25 1.90 -20.29
N TYR A 74 -11.96 2.23 -20.07
CA TYR A 74 -10.98 1.32 -19.44
C TYR A 74 -10.20 1.96 -18.28
N GLU A 75 -10.62 3.14 -17.81
CA GLU A 75 -9.97 3.81 -16.68
C GLU A 75 -10.89 3.80 -15.46
N TYR A 76 -10.33 3.42 -14.32
CA TYR A 76 -11.06 3.36 -13.06
C TYR A 76 -10.56 4.45 -12.11
N LYS A 77 -11.50 5.08 -11.43
CA LYS A 77 -11.25 5.78 -10.19
C LYS A 77 -11.70 4.86 -9.07
N ILE A 78 -10.79 4.48 -8.18
CA ILE A 78 -11.05 3.57 -7.07
C ILE A 78 -10.84 4.34 -5.79
N SER A 79 -11.83 4.33 -4.91
CA SER A 79 -11.72 4.88 -3.55
C SER A 79 -11.72 3.73 -2.54
N LEU A 80 -10.79 3.80 -1.59
CA LEU A 80 -10.74 2.87 -0.47
C LEU A 80 -11.82 3.27 0.54
N ASN A 81 -12.56 2.29 1.07
CA ASN A 81 -13.58 2.56 2.08
C ASN A 81 -12.97 2.95 3.42
N GLU A 82 -11.79 2.43 3.71
CA GLU A 82 -10.99 2.80 4.88
C GLU A 82 -9.80 3.64 4.42
N VAL A 83 -9.73 4.90 4.83
CA VAL A 83 -8.62 5.78 4.50
C VAL A 83 -7.39 5.37 5.33
N THR A 84 -6.28 5.09 4.66
CA THR A 84 -5.07 4.57 5.31
C THR A 84 -3.97 5.61 5.52
N ILE A 85 -4.16 6.85 5.09
CA ILE A 85 -3.14 7.91 5.12
C ILE A 85 -3.41 8.95 6.19
N VAL A 86 -4.64 9.39 6.34
CA VAL A 86 -5.04 10.46 7.25
C VAL A 86 -5.95 9.89 8.33
N GLY A 87 -5.57 10.01 9.58
CA GLY A 87 -6.44 9.57 10.65
C GLY A 87 -5.86 9.89 12.01
N ASP A 88 -6.11 11.09 12.50
CA ASP A 88 -6.00 11.37 13.92
C ASP A 88 -7.10 10.64 14.71
N GLU A 89 -8.09 10.07 13.98
CA GLU A 89 -9.27 9.42 14.54
C GLU A 89 -9.18 7.89 14.64
N TRP A 90 -8.03 7.27 14.41
CA TRP A 90 -7.91 5.80 14.51
C TRP A 90 -7.83 5.35 15.97
N LYS A 91 -8.96 5.42 16.66
CA LYS A 91 -9.12 5.03 18.06
C LYS A 91 -8.63 3.61 18.37
N GLU A 92 -8.74 2.70 17.39
CA GLU A 92 -8.32 1.30 17.54
C GLU A 92 -6.85 1.04 17.15
N GLY A 93 -6.12 2.08 16.77
CA GLY A 93 -4.71 1.99 16.39
C GLY A 93 -4.48 1.55 14.95
N TYR A 94 -3.21 1.58 14.56
CA TYR A 94 -2.75 1.22 13.21
C TYR A 94 -1.38 0.54 13.24
N ILE A 95 -1.05 -0.17 12.16
CA ILE A 95 0.30 -0.66 11.93
C ILE A 95 1.02 0.21 10.90
N ASN A 96 2.30 0.45 11.12
CA ASN A 96 3.18 1.07 10.15
C ASN A 96 3.87 0.01 9.31
N LEU A 97 3.65 0.03 8.00
CA LEU A 97 4.35 -0.80 7.03
C LEU A 97 5.35 0.05 6.25
N ASN A 98 6.58 -0.44 6.16
CA ASN A 98 7.59 0.20 5.33
C ASN A 98 7.20 0.02 3.85
N LYS A 99 7.23 1.10 3.06
CA LYS A 99 6.93 1.05 1.63
C LYS A 99 7.90 0.15 0.85
N LYS A 100 9.15 0.06 1.28
CA LYS A 100 10.15 -0.86 0.69
C LYS A 100 9.70 -2.33 0.75
N LEU A 101 8.85 -2.69 1.72
CA LEU A 101 8.29 -4.03 1.81
C LEU A 101 7.52 -4.42 0.54
N PHE A 102 6.72 -3.49 -0.01
CA PHE A 102 5.90 -3.76 -1.21
C PHE A 102 6.73 -3.88 -2.50
N GLN A 103 7.96 -3.39 -2.47
CA GLN A 103 8.90 -3.46 -3.58
C GLN A 103 9.77 -4.74 -3.50
N CYS A 104 9.81 -5.39 -2.34
CA CYS A 104 10.59 -6.60 -2.11
C CYS A 104 10.00 -7.79 -2.87
N GLU A 105 10.81 -8.46 -3.68
CA GLU A 105 10.40 -9.64 -4.45
C GLU A 105 9.90 -10.79 -3.57
N ASP A 106 10.51 -10.99 -2.42
CA ASP A 106 10.07 -12.01 -1.47
C ASP A 106 8.66 -11.73 -0.94
N PHE A 107 8.31 -10.45 -0.70
CA PHE A 107 6.95 -10.08 -0.32
C PHE A 107 5.96 -10.27 -1.47
N LYS A 108 6.32 -9.91 -2.69
CA LYS A 108 5.46 -10.10 -3.87
C LYS A 108 5.10 -11.57 -4.07
N LYS A 109 6.04 -12.49 -3.83
CA LYS A 109 5.86 -13.94 -3.96
C LYS A 109 4.97 -14.56 -2.89
N LEU A 110 4.76 -13.90 -1.74
CA LEU A 110 3.87 -14.39 -0.69
C LEU A 110 2.42 -14.52 -1.19
N LYS A 111 1.77 -15.60 -0.82
CA LYS A 111 0.33 -15.80 -1.06
C LYS A 111 -0.51 -14.99 -0.07
N SER A 112 -1.79 -14.79 -0.37
CA SER A 112 -2.69 -13.96 0.44
C SER A 112 -2.71 -14.36 1.92
N ARG A 113 -2.74 -15.65 2.23
CA ARG A 113 -2.75 -16.15 3.62
C ARG A 113 -1.43 -15.87 4.35
N GLU A 114 -0.30 -15.94 3.66
CA GLU A 114 1.00 -15.59 4.20
C GLU A 114 1.10 -14.07 4.45
N LYS A 115 0.63 -13.26 3.50
CA LYS A 115 0.52 -11.80 3.67
C LYS A 115 -0.39 -11.44 4.83
N TYR A 116 -1.53 -12.11 4.96
CA TYR A 116 -2.44 -11.89 6.07
C TYR A 116 -1.79 -12.26 7.43
N LEU A 117 -1.16 -13.43 7.54
CA LEU A 117 -0.42 -13.83 8.74
C LEU A 117 0.69 -12.85 9.08
N MET A 118 1.39 -12.34 8.07
CA MET A 118 2.40 -11.30 8.23
C MET A 118 1.81 -10.02 8.81
N LEU A 119 0.67 -9.54 8.32
CA LEU A 119 -0.02 -8.37 8.86
C LEU A 119 -0.44 -8.58 10.31
N LEU A 120 -0.94 -9.78 10.65
CA LEU A 120 -1.25 -10.13 12.05
C LEU A 120 -0.01 -10.08 12.95
N PHE A 121 1.15 -10.54 12.47
CA PHE A 121 2.40 -10.43 13.21
C PHE A 121 2.83 -8.97 13.37
N TYR A 122 2.61 -8.12 12.35
CA TYR A 122 2.85 -6.68 12.49
C TYR A 122 1.98 -6.06 13.59
N VAL A 123 0.69 -6.46 13.70
CA VAL A 123 -0.18 -6.02 14.79
C VAL A 123 0.38 -6.46 16.15
N LYS A 124 0.74 -7.75 16.29
CA LYS A 124 1.21 -8.32 17.57
C LYS A 124 2.62 -7.88 17.96
N THR A 125 3.41 -7.41 17.03
CA THR A 125 4.76 -6.88 17.25
C THR A 125 4.82 -5.36 17.13
N SER A 126 3.69 -4.66 17.02
CA SER A 126 3.64 -3.22 17.13
C SER A 126 3.87 -2.82 18.58
N VAL A 127 4.72 -1.81 18.77
CA VAL A 127 5.14 -1.37 20.08
C VAL A 127 3.98 -0.68 20.78
N SER A 128 3.42 -1.31 21.80
CA SER A 128 2.85 -0.57 22.91
C SER A 128 4.01 -0.13 23.79
N VAL A 129 4.16 1.16 24.02
CA VAL A 129 5.15 1.69 24.93
C VAL A 129 4.80 1.17 26.33
N THR A 130 5.56 0.19 26.82
CA THR A 130 5.49 -0.19 28.23
C THR A 130 6.59 0.53 28.99
N PRO A 131 6.42 0.82 30.29
CA PRO A 131 7.39 1.55 31.10
C PRO A 131 8.80 0.91 31.14
N SER A 132 8.94 -0.35 30.73
CA SER A 132 10.18 -1.13 30.77
C SER A 132 10.97 -1.14 29.45
N GLY A 133 10.73 -0.21 28.51
CA GLY A 133 11.54 -0.08 27.29
C GLY A 133 11.41 -1.28 26.34
N THR A 134 10.33 -1.41 25.66
CA THR A 134 9.85 -2.64 25.04
C THR A 134 10.50 -3.09 23.77
N LYS A 135 10.95 -4.31 23.77
CA LYS A 135 11.10 -5.13 22.56
C LYS A 135 9.71 -5.66 22.16
N ALA A 136 9.17 -5.20 21.05
CA ALA A 136 7.92 -5.72 20.49
C ALA A 136 8.13 -7.16 19.99
N VAL A 137 7.99 -8.12 20.90
CA VAL A 137 8.08 -9.55 20.62
C VAL A 137 6.75 -10.20 20.96
N HIS A 138 6.17 -10.87 19.95
CA HIS A 138 4.98 -11.69 20.18
C HIS A 138 5.42 -13.06 20.67
N SER A 139 5.01 -13.42 21.88
CA SER A 139 5.28 -14.72 22.50
C SER A 139 4.00 -15.51 22.65
N MET A 140 4.04 -16.79 22.27
CA MET A 140 2.91 -17.69 22.41
C MET A 140 3.38 -19.15 22.51
N GLU A 141 2.78 -19.92 23.39
CA GLU A 141 3.01 -21.35 23.49
C GLU A 141 2.71 -22.04 22.15
N LYS A 142 3.55 -22.98 21.75
CA LYS A 142 3.56 -23.56 20.41
C LYS A 142 2.22 -24.23 20.03
N GLU A 143 1.63 -24.97 20.95
CA GLU A 143 0.35 -25.66 20.67
C GLU A 143 -0.81 -24.68 20.56
N ILE A 144 -0.89 -23.70 21.47
CA ILE A 144 -1.88 -22.61 21.42
C ILE A 144 -1.70 -21.78 20.14
N PHE A 145 -0.45 -21.57 19.72
CA PHE A 145 -0.16 -20.86 18.46
C PHE A 145 -0.79 -21.58 17.26
N TYR A 146 -0.57 -22.89 17.14
CA TYR A 146 -1.12 -23.64 16.03
C TYR A 146 -2.65 -23.72 16.09
N GLU A 147 -3.22 -23.94 17.25
CA GLU A 147 -4.69 -23.96 17.42
C GLU A 147 -5.30 -22.64 16.96
N LYS A 148 -4.78 -21.51 17.46
CA LYS A 148 -5.26 -20.17 17.11
C LYS A 148 -5.15 -19.88 15.63
N TYR A 149 -3.94 -20.04 15.05
CA TYR A 149 -3.73 -19.64 13.66
C TYR A 149 -4.28 -20.65 12.65
N SER A 150 -4.49 -21.90 13.03
CA SER A 150 -5.24 -22.86 12.22
C SER A 150 -6.70 -22.44 12.09
N LYS A 151 -7.33 -22.01 13.19
CA LYS A 151 -8.71 -21.48 13.18
C LYS A 151 -8.79 -20.17 12.36
N VAL A 152 -7.92 -19.21 12.65
CA VAL A 152 -7.93 -17.88 11.99
C VAL A 152 -7.71 -17.98 10.49
N LEU A 153 -6.78 -18.83 10.03
CA LEU A 153 -6.44 -18.96 8.62
C LEU A 153 -7.23 -20.06 7.91
N ASN A 154 -7.99 -20.86 8.64
CA ASN A 154 -8.65 -22.08 8.15
C ASN A 154 -7.65 -22.95 7.40
N ARG A 155 -6.55 -23.33 8.08
CA ARG A 155 -5.45 -24.14 7.52
C ARG A 155 -4.89 -25.13 8.54
N SER A 156 -4.36 -26.25 8.04
CA SER A 156 -3.73 -27.26 8.88
C SER A 156 -2.44 -26.76 9.51
N LYS A 157 -2.03 -27.37 10.63
CA LYS A 157 -0.75 -27.13 11.33
C LYS A 157 0.44 -27.17 10.38
N ARG A 158 0.49 -28.13 9.45
CA ARG A 158 1.54 -28.24 8.43
C ARG A 158 1.64 -26.99 7.57
N ARG A 159 0.50 -26.45 7.09
CA ARG A 159 0.46 -25.22 6.28
C ARG A 159 0.89 -24.00 7.08
N ILE A 160 0.53 -23.93 8.35
CA ILE A 160 1.00 -22.84 9.22
C ILE A 160 2.53 -22.89 9.37
N MET A 161 3.13 -24.10 9.50
CA MET A 161 4.59 -24.26 9.52
C MET A 161 5.25 -23.76 8.23
N GLU A 162 4.68 -24.11 7.07
CA GLU A 162 5.17 -23.63 5.76
C GLU A 162 5.12 -22.08 5.70
N TYR A 163 4.02 -21.46 6.16
CA TYR A 163 3.90 -20.00 6.21
C TYR A 163 4.93 -19.38 7.17
N LEU A 164 5.15 -19.96 8.34
CA LEU A 164 6.19 -19.49 9.25
C LEU A 164 7.57 -19.55 8.59
N HIS A 165 7.83 -20.58 7.79
CA HIS A 165 9.09 -20.70 7.06
C HIS A 165 9.26 -19.57 6.03
N SER A 166 8.23 -19.30 5.22
CA SER A 166 8.22 -18.18 4.25
C SER A 166 8.40 -16.82 4.94
N LEU A 167 7.86 -16.68 6.17
CA LEU A 167 7.92 -15.42 6.92
C LEU A 167 9.23 -15.21 7.69
N LYS A 168 10.13 -16.18 7.77
CA LYS A 168 11.44 -16.01 8.46
C LYS A 168 12.30 -14.90 7.87
N LYS A 169 12.10 -14.54 6.61
CA LYS A 169 12.78 -13.41 5.98
C LYS A 169 12.37 -12.06 6.59
N PHE A 170 11.14 -11.95 7.08
CA PHE A 170 10.56 -10.70 7.60
C PHE A 170 10.54 -10.66 9.12
N PHE A 171 10.60 -11.81 9.77
CA PHE A 171 10.53 -11.96 11.22
C PHE A 171 11.60 -12.91 11.74
N ASN A 172 12.16 -12.56 12.89
CA ASN A 172 12.96 -13.48 13.70
C ASN A 172 11.99 -14.41 14.44
N ILE A 173 11.84 -15.65 13.94
CA ILE A 173 10.92 -16.64 14.49
C ILE A 173 11.76 -17.73 15.18
N ASN A 174 11.73 -17.72 16.50
CA ASN A 174 12.50 -18.65 17.33
C ASN A 174 11.57 -19.43 18.25
N ILE A 175 11.97 -20.69 18.57
CA ILE A 175 11.31 -21.49 19.59
C ILE A 175 12.22 -21.48 20.82
N LYS A 176 11.65 -21.07 21.96
CA LYS A 176 12.34 -21.14 23.26
C LYS A 176 11.61 -22.08 24.19
N LEU A 177 12.36 -22.70 25.09
CA LEU A 177 11.81 -23.44 26.21
C LEU A 177 11.49 -22.47 27.33
N ARG A 178 10.31 -22.58 27.90
CA ARG A 178 9.85 -21.81 29.04
C ARG A 178 9.36 -22.76 30.10
N LYS A 179 9.88 -22.59 31.35
CA LYS A 179 9.33 -23.25 32.53
C LYS A 179 8.06 -22.51 32.96
N ARG A 180 7.02 -23.25 33.26
CA ARG A 180 5.81 -22.73 33.90
C ARG A 180 5.36 -23.69 35.01
N THR A 181 4.79 -23.14 36.05
CA THR A 181 4.17 -23.91 37.12
C THR A 181 2.67 -23.98 36.86
N ARG A 182 2.13 -25.18 36.72
CA ARG A 182 0.71 -25.43 36.60
C ARG A 182 0.29 -26.47 37.63
N LYS A 183 -0.69 -26.18 38.47
CA LYS A 183 -1.17 -27.09 39.53
C LYS A 183 0.00 -27.65 40.40
N HIS A 184 0.90 -26.77 40.83
CA HIS A 184 2.10 -27.11 41.62
C HIS A 184 3.15 -28.02 40.93
N GLN A 185 3.03 -28.26 39.63
CA GLN A 185 4.04 -28.99 38.84
C GLN A 185 4.75 -28.06 37.87
N GLU A 186 6.08 -28.21 37.81
CA GLU A 186 6.87 -27.52 36.80
C GLU A 186 6.80 -28.23 35.45
N GLU A 187 6.34 -27.54 34.46
CA GLU A 187 6.29 -28.02 33.06
C GLU A 187 7.23 -27.20 32.19
N THR A 188 7.90 -27.86 31.25
CA THR A 188 8.66 -27.17 30.22
C THR A 188 7.86 -27.11 28.94
N VAL A 189 7.46 -25.92 28.52
CA VAL A 189 6.69 -25.69 27.31
C VAL A 189 7.54 -25.04 26.21
N LYS A 190 7.26 -25.36 24.97
CA LYS A 190 7.86 -24.72 23.79
C LYS A 190 7.06 -23.47 23.45
N GLU A 191 7.74 -22.33 23.35
CA GLU A 191 7.14 -21.03 23.05
C GLU A 191 7.73 -20.45 21.77
N TYR A 192 6.86 -20.00 20.83
CA TYR A 192 7.28 -19.16 19.73
C TYR A 192 7.56 -17.73 20.22
N LYS A 193 8.72 -17.21 19.85
CA LYS A 193 9.06 -15.80 19.98
C LYS A 193 9.25 -15.20 18.60
N ILE A 194 8.38 -14.25 18.24
CA ILE A 194 8.31 -13.63 16.93
C ILE A 194 8.61 -12.15 17.10
N GLY A 195 9.70 -11.69 16.51
CA GLY A 195 10.11 -10.28 16.48
C GLY A 195 10.30 -9.80 15.05
N ARG A 196 10.16 -8.50 14.79
CA ARG A 196 10.40 -7.95 13.45
C ARG A 196 11.88 -8.04 13.10
N ASN A 197 12.16 -8.48 11.89
CA ASN A 197 13.49 -8.36 11.30
C ASN A 197 13.58 -7.01 10.59
N ARG A 198 14.40 -6.09 11.10
CA ARG A 198 14.50 -4.72 10.56
C ARG A 198 15.32 -4.60 9.29
N ASN A 199 16.13 -5.62 8.98
CA ASN A 199 17.15 -5.52 7.94
C ASN A 199 16.78 -6.19 6.60
N THR A 200 15.68 -6.94 6.52
CA THR A 200 15.43 -7.89 5.43
C THR A 200 15.08 -7.25 4.09
N TYR A 201 14.60 -6.02 4.07
CA TYR A 201 14.17 -5.34 2.84
C TYR A 201 14.83 -3.97 2.65
N SER A 202 15.98 -3.77 3.30
CA SER A 202 16.67 -2.46 3.27
C SER A 202 17.73 -2.35 2.19
N LEU A 203 18.16 -3.46 1.57
CA LEU A 203 19.45 -3.47 0.87
C LEU A 203 19.37 -3.34 -0.65
N ASP A 204 18.28 -3.75 -1.31
CA ASP A 204 18.26 -3.86 -2.78
C ASP A 204 17.30 -2.89 -3.50
N VAL A 205 16.58 -2.06 -2.78
CA VAL A 205 15.64 -1.12 -3.40
C VAL A 205 16.24 0.26 -3.43
N LYS A 206 16.55 0.76 -4.62
CA LYS A 206 16.84 2.19 -4.84
C LYS A 206 15.72 2.99 -4.16
N GLU A 207 16.09 3.83 -3.20
CA GLU A 207 15.15 4.62 -2.43
C GLU A 207 14.25 5.47 -3.32
N ASP A 208 13.05 5.01 -3.54
CA ASP A 208 11.97 5.92 -3.89
C ASP A 208 11.57 6.66 -2.60
N LYS A 209 12.29 7.75 -2.34
CA LYS A 209 12.16 8.55 -1.10
C LYS A 209 10.77 9.12 -0.88
N ASN A 210 9.88 9.04 -1.89
CA ASN A 210 8.56 9.62 -1.85
C ASN A 210 7.52 8.70 -2.49
N GLY A 211 6.72 7.98 -1.68
CA GLY A 211 5.53 7.28 -2.21
C GLY A 211 4.48 8.23 -2.81
N ARG A 212 4.61 9.52 -2.58
CA ARG A 212 3.93 10.59 -3.31
C ARG A 212 4.37 10.64 -4.78
N VAL A 213 5.59 10.24 -5.13
CA VAL A 213 6.07 10.20 -6.52
C VAL A 213 5.31 9.16 -7.35
N LYS A 214 5.07 7.97 -6.80
CA LYS A 214 4.26 6.93 -7.50
C LYS A 214 2.83 7.40 -7.73
N HIS A 215 2.20 7.98 -6.72
CA HIS A 215 0.86 8.54 -6.84
C HIS A 215 0.82 9.65 -7.90
N ARG A 216 1.74 10.59 -7.86
CA ARG A 216 1.84 11.68 -8.85
C ARG A 216 2.08 11.13 -10.26
N ARG A 217 2.92 10.09 -10.39
CA ARG A 217 3.15 9.44 -11.68
C ARG A 217 1.88 8.86 -12.27
N GLN A 218 1.08 8.15 -11.46
CA GLN A 218 -0.22 7.62 -11.89
C GLN A 218 -1.20 8.75 -12.23
N HIS A 219 -1.23 9.79 -11.43
CA HIS A 219 -2.09 10.95 -11.65
C HIS A 219 -1.72 11.69 -12.94
N VAL A 220 -0.43 11.97 -13.19
CA VAL A 220 0.06 12.58 -14.43
C VAL A 220 -0.25 11.69 -15.63
N LYS A 221 0.02 10.39 -15.55
CA LYS A 221 -0.32 9.43 -16.62
C LYS A 221 -1.82 9.43 -16.91
N ALA A 222 -2.67 9.50 -15.89
CA ALA A 222 -4.12 9.58 -16.04
C ALA A 222 -4.57 10.87 -16.74
N MET A 223 -4.01 12.02 -16.34
CA MET A 223 -4.31 13.31 -16.98
C MET A 223 -3.89 13.35 -18.45
N VAL A 224 -2.67 12.93 -18.75
CA VAL A 224 -2.13 12.83 -20.11
C VAL A 224 -3.03 11.98 -21.01
N ARG A 225 -3.46 10.83 -20.52
CA ARG A 225 -4.40 9.94 -21.24
C ARG A 225 -5.80 10.56 -21.38
N LYS A 226 -6.30 11.22 -20.32
CA LYS A 226 -7.62 11.87 -20.31
C LYS A 226 -7.73 12.95 -21.38
N TYR A 227 -6.66 13.73 -21.54
CA TYR A 227 -6.63 14.84 -22.49
C TYR A 227 -5.95 14.51 -23.82
N ASN A 228 -5.54 13.24 -24.00
CA ASN A 228 -4.97 12.72 -25.26
C ASN A 228 -3.73 13.51 -25.73
N LEU A 229 -2.87 13.92 -24.80
CA LEU A 229 -1.65 14.68 -25.11
C LEU A 229 -0.70 13.81 -25.95
N LYS A 230 -0.25 14.32 -27.08
CA LYS A 230 0.63 13.61 -28.03
C LYS A 230 2.11 13.78 -27.65
N GLY A 231 2.96 12.84 -28.08
CA GLY A 231 4.43 12.94 -27.89
C GLY A 231 4.89 12.76 -26.44
N VAL A 232 4.12 12.09 -25.61
CA VAL A 232 4.44 11.86 -24.20
C VAL A 232 5.50 10.77 -24.06
N THR A 233 6.64 11.13 -23.50
CA THR A 233 7.74 10.24 -23.14
C THR A 233 7.76 9.98 -21.62
N GLU A 234 8.51 8.99 -21.17
CA GLU A 234 8.75 8.77 -19.73
C GLU A 234 9.56 9.92 -19.12
N GLU A 235 10.43 10.55 -19.90
CA GLU A 235 11.18 11.75 -19.51
C GLU A 235 10.22 12.92 -19.22
N PHE A 236 9.31 13.21 -20.15
CA PHE A 236 8.25 14.21 -19.93
C PHE A 236 7.48 13.96 -18.64
N ILE A 237 7.08 12.70 -18.37
CA ILE A 237 6.37 12.36 -17.14
C ILE A 237 7.21 12.65 -15.91
N ASN A 238 8.51 12.32 -15.93
CA ASN A 238 9.43 12.59 -14.83
C ASN A 238 9.59 14.10 -14.57
N ASP A 239 9.70 14.88 -15.64
CA ASP A 239 9.82 16.33 -15.57
C ASP A 239 8.56 16.96 -14.98
N VAL A 240 7.38 16.56 -15.45
CA VAL A 240 6.10 17.03 -14.88
C VAL A 240 5.96 16.65 -13.40
N ILE A 241 6.41 15.46 -12.99
CA ILE A 241 6.49 15.07 -11.58
C ILE A 241 7.45 15.98 -10.81
N GLY A 242 8.55 16.39 -11.45
CA GLY A 242 9.50 17.35 -10.88
C GLY A 242 8.85 18.69 -10.53
N LEU A 243 7.88 19.16 -11.33
CA LEU A 243 7.16 20.40 -11.08
C LEU A 243 6.35 20.37 -9.77
N TYR A 244 5.80 19.23 -9.38
CA TYR A 244 5.15 19.09 -8.08
C TYR A 244 6.10 19.41 -6.92
N LYS A 245 7.37 18.99 -7.00
CA LYS A 245 8.36 19.25 -5.95
C LYS A 245 8.64 20.74 -5.76
N ASN A 246 8.59 21.48 -6.86
CA ASN A 246 8.87 22.92 -6.85
C ASN A 246 7.75 23.73 -6.21
N HIS A 247 6.50 23.29 -6.39
CA HIS A 247 5.32 24.04 -5.95
C HIS A 247 4.74 23.56 -4.60
N ILE A 248 5.05 22.36 -4.17
CA ILE A 248 4.49 21.75 -2.92
C ILE A 248 4.93 22.47 -1.65
N LYS A 249 6.01 23.24 -1.69
CA LYS A 249 6.47 24.04 -0.56
C LYS A 249 5.49 25.17 -0.21
N ASN A 250 4.76 25.66 -1.22
CA ASN A 250 3.94 26.85 -1.11
C ASN A 250 2.43 26.56 -1.20
N TYR A 251 2.03 25.38 -1.70
CA TYR A 251 0.63 25.07 -1.98
C TYR A 251 0.27 23.63 -1.57
N THR A 252 -1.00 23.41 -1.23
CA THR A 252 -1.50 22.07 -0.92
C THR A 252 -1.50 21.18 -2.17
N GLU A 253 -1.31 19.88 -2.00
CA GLU A 253 -1.26 18.91 -3.11
C GLU A 253 -2.54 18.95 -3.97
N ALA A 254 -3.72 19.10 -3.34
CA ALA A 254 -4.99 19.19 -4.05
C ALA A 254 -5.08 20.42 -4.97
N ARG A 255 -4.50 21.55 -4.55
CA ARG A 255 -4.45 22.77 -5.37
C ARG A 255 -3.51 22.60 -6.56
N ILE A 256 -2.35 21.97 -6.34
CA ILE A 256 -1.40 21.68 -7.41
C ILE A 256 -2.01 20.69 -8.41
N ASP A 257 -2.72 19.66 -7.95
CA ASP A 257 -3.40 18.69 -8.81
C ASP A 257 -4.41 19.37 -9.73
N GLY A 258 -5.24 20.28 -9.20
CA GLY A 258 -6.20 21.06 -10.00
C GLY A 258 -5.54 21.98 -11.01
N ALA A 259 -4.47 22.67 -10.62
CA ALA A 259 -3.70 23.55 -11.51
C ALA A 259 -2.95 22.73 -12.59
N MET A 260 -2.39 21.59 -12.23
CA MET A 260 -1.72 20.67 -13.15
C MET A 260 -2.69 20.07 -14.16
N GLU A 261 -3.88 19.65 -13.73
CA GLU A 261 -4.93 19.16 -14.62
C GLU A 261 -5.33 20.24 -15.63
N TRP A 262 -5.51 21.47 -15.17
CA TRP A 262 -5.81 22.59 -16.05
C TRP A 262 -4.67 22.87 -17.06
N ALA A 263 -3.40 22.89 -16.61
CA ALA A 263 -2.25 23.11 -17.48
C ALA A 263 -2.12 22.03 -18.58
N ILE A 264 -2.24 20.75 -18.21
CA ILE A 264 -2.19 19.64 -19.17
C ILE A 264 -3.38 19.70 -20.15
N ARG A 265 -4.59 20.04 -19.66
CA ARG A 265 -5.77 20.22 -20.50
C ARG A 265 -5.61 21.36 -21.49
N THR A 266 -5.04 22.50 -21.04
CA THR A 266 -4.82 23.67 -21.90
C THR A 266 -3.78 23.35 -22.96
N HIS A 267 -2.66 22.75 -22.57
CA HIS A 267 -1.60 22.33 -23.49
C HIS A 267 -2.08 21.33 -24.54
N SER A 268 -2.96 20.40 -24.15
CA SER A 268 -3.51 19.41 -25.10
C SER A 268 -4.44 20.00 -26.17
N LYS A 269 -4.92 21.22 -25.99
CA LYS A 269 -5.75 21.96 -26.95
C LYS A 269 -4.93 22.84 -27.91
N GLU A 270 -3.64 23.05 -27.60
CA GLU A 270 -2.75 23.77 -28.49
C GLU A 270 -2.48 22.89 -29.74
N ASN A 271 -2.76 23.41 -30.94
CA ASN A 271 -2.67 22.67 -32.19
C ASN A 271 -1.21 22.27 -32.50
N ASN A 272 -1.01 20.99 -32.88
CA ASN A 272 0.27 20.43 -33.37
C ASN A 272 1.47 20.49 -32.45
N ILE A 273 1.30 20.55 -31.14
CA ILE A 273 2.41 20.66 -30.20
C ILE A 273 2.66 19.29 -29.53
N THR A 274 3.94 18.89 -29.50
CA THR A 274 4.43 17.76 -28.73
C THR A 274 4.44 18.08 -27.24
N ALA A 275 4.25 17.08 -26.39
CA ALA A 275 4.26 17.22 -24.93
C ALA A 275 5.54 17.94 -24.45
N SER A 276 5.38 19.07 -23.79
CA SER A 276 6.48 19.88 -23.26
C SER A 276 6.27 20.21 -21.79
N ALA A 277 7.17 19.75 -20.92
CA ALA A 277 7.17 20.04 -19.50
C ALA A 277 7.40 21.54 -19.21
N ALA A 278 8.22 22.21 -20.03
CA ALA A 278 8.43 23.65 -19.93
C ALA A 278 7.14 24.45 -20.16
N ARG A 279 6.34 24.04 -21.17
CA ARG A 279 5.04 24.66 -21.44
C ARG A 279 4.04 24.40 -20.31
N ILE A 280 4.00 23.18 -19.78
CA ILE A 280 3.18 22.85 -18.60
C ILE A 280 3.56 23.71 -17.41
N ASN A 281 4.85 23.92 -17.16
CA ASN A 281 5.32 24.78 -16.07
C ASN A 281 4.89 26.25 -16.25
N GLN A 282 4.96 26.77 -17.47
CA GLN A 282 4.51 28.13 -17.79
C GLN A 282 3.00 28.28 -17.51
N LEU A 283 2.18 27.36 -18.00
CA LEU A 283 0.73 27.34 -17.78
C LEU A 283 0.40 27.16 -16.30
N LEU A 284 1.15 26.31 -15.59
CA LEU A 284 0.99 26.11 -14.16
C LEU A 284 1.21 27.41 -13.37
N LYS A 285 2.29 28.14 -13.67
CA LYS A 285 2.58 29.45 -13.07
C LYS A 285 1.45 30.44 -13.36
N GLN A 286 1.03 30.59 -14.62
CA GLN A 286 -0.08 31.45 -15.01
C GLN A 286 -1.35 31.14 -14.22
N ARG A 287 -1.66 29.83 -14.03
CA ARG A 287 -2.85 29.40 -13.28
C ARG A 287 -2.75 29.76 -11.80
N ILE A 288 -1.57 29.59 -11.23
CA ILE A 288 -1.31 29.93 -9.82
C ILE A 288 -1.40 31.43 -9.61
N ASP A 289 -0.79 32.23 -10.49
CA ASP A 289 -0.77 33.71 -10.39
C ASP A 289 -2.17 34.31 -10.61
N MET A 290 -2.95 33.79 -11.56
CA MET A 290 -4.31 34.28 -11.85
C MET A 290 -5.31 34.12 -10.71
N TYR A 291 -5.12 33.15 -9.83
CA TYR A 291 -6.08 32.88 -8.76
C TYR A 291 -5.65 33.41 -7.40
N GLY A 292 -4.59 34.27 -7.38
CA GLY A 292 -4.18 34.97 -6.16
C GLY A 292 -4.13 34.05 -4.94
N ILE A 293 -3.44 32.94 -5.07
CA ILE A 293 -3.46 31.90 -4.04
C ILE A 293 -2.47 32.32 -2.95
N ALA A 294 -2.90 33.29 -2.14
CA ALA A 294 -2.34 33.55 -0.85
C ALA A 294 -2.86 32.53 0.18
#